data_b669078bdabc47ce15ad3697a7b66e5a
#
_entry.id   b669078bdabc47ce15ad3697a7b66e5a
#
_cell.length_a   1.000
_cell.length_b   1.000
_cell.length_c   1.000
_cell.angle_alpha   90.00
_cell.angle_beta   90.00
_cell.angle_gamma   90.00
#
_symmetry.space_group_name_H-M   'P 1'
#
loop_
_entity.id
_entity.type
_entity.pdbx_description
1 polymer ?
#
loop_
_entity_poly.entity_id
_entity_poly.type
_entity_poly.pdbx_seq_one_letter_code
_entity_poly.pdbx_strand_id
1 'polypeptide(L)'
;PGTGKTLLARAVAGEANVPFYYISGSEFVELFVGVGASRVRDMFKQAKQSAPCLIFIDEIDAVGRQRGAGLGGGHDEREQTLNQLLTEMDGFGANEGIIIIAATNRPDVLDPALLRPGRFDRQVTVNLPDIKGREEILNVHAKGKTFAKNVKLSNIAKRTVGFSGADLENLLNEAALLAVRRNKEAITMAEIDEAHDRVLMGPAKKSHKYTEKEKKVVAYHEAGHAVIGLKLDGANDVQKITIVPRGAAGGYNLMLPKEETYLSTKKELLETISGLLGGRVSEELVFNEMTTGAHNDFEKATKIARSMVTEYGMSDLGPVQFEHQESSVFLGRDYNKSQNFSIQVANEIDEQVRKIILEQYKVTKDILSKNMDLLDLIAKTLLEYETITKEQIDYLVEHGHMPDEETKKEEVEELSLNDLSLTELKEMAKEQGIKGYSKMSKEELLKELDDNKE
;
A
#
# COMPACT_ATOMS: atom_id res chain seq x y z
N PRO A 1 5.24 2.39 9.83
CA PRO A 1 5.94 1.15 10.22
C PRO A 1 6.46 0.41 8.99
N GLY A 2 7.50 -0.46 9.16
CA GLY A 2 8.00 -1.30 8.07
C GLY A 2 8.80 -0.61 6.96
N THR A 3 9.08 0.68 7.07
CA THR A 3 9.81 1.46 6.05
C THR A 3 11.34 1.37 6.15
N GLY A 4 11.88 0.56 7.08
CA GLY A 4 13.31 0.33 7.20
C GLY A 4 14.08 1.35 8.06
N LYS A 5 13.43 2.11 8.95
CA LYS A 5 14.08 3.11 9.82
C LYS A 5 15.24 2.54 10.62
N THR A 6 15.04 1.41 11.27
CA THR A 6 16.08 0.70 12.05
C THR A 6 17.22 0.19 11.16
N LEU A 7 16.91 -0.32 9.97
CA LEU A 7 17.89 -0.76 8.98
C LEU A 7 18.76 0.40 8.49
N LEU A 8 18.14 1.57 8.26
CA LEU A 8 18.85 2.78 7.84
C LEU A 8 19.88 3.20 8.88
N ALA A 9 19.53 3.23 10.17
CA ALA A 9 20.45 3.57 11.25
C ALA A 9 21.62 2.59 11.34
N ARG A 10 21.35 1.29 11.20
CA ARG A 10 22.41 0.26 11.17
C ARG A 10 23.33 0.40 9.97
N ALA A 11 22.78 0.72 8.79
CA ALA A 11 23.56 0.96 7.58
C ALA A 11 24.48 2.18 7.73
N VAL A 12 23.99 3.27 8.33
CA VAL A 12 24.80 4.47 8.63
C VAL A 12 25.97 4.13 9.54
N ALA A 13 25.74 3.36 10.61
CA ALA A 13 26.81 2.95 11.52
C ALA A 13 27.83 2.03 10.83
N GLY A 14 27.38 1.11 10.00
CA GLY A 14 28.26 0.21 9.22
C GLY A 14 29.11 0.97 8.22
N GLU A 15 28.55 1.94 7.51
CA GLU A 15 29.29 2.77 6.55
C GLU A 15 30.29 3.70 7.24
N ALA A 16 29.90 4.27 8.38
CA ALA A 16 30.77 5.11 9.20
C ALA A 16 31.85 4.31 9.94
N ASN A 17 31.75 2.99 10.02
CA ASN A 17 32.61 2.09 10.72
C ASN A 17 32.85 2.50 12.20
N VAL A 18 31.76 2.85 12.90
CA VAL A 18 31.75 3.26 14.29
C VAL A 18 30.95 2.28 15.16
N PRO A 19 31.23 2.19 16.48
CA PRO A 19 30.40 1.44 17.41
C PRO A 19 28.93 1.88 17.34
N PHE A 20 28.01 0.90 17.38
CA PHE A 20 26.57 1.09 17.29
C PHE A 20 25.88 0.57 18.55
N TYR A 21 25.28 1.48 19.31
CA TYR A 21 24.50 1.18 20.49
C TYR A 21 23.02 1.20 20.12
N TYR A 22 22.35 0.06 20.26
CA TYR A 22 20.91 -0.08 20.00
C TYR A 22 20.15 -0.25 21.30
N ILE A 23 19.06 0.48 21.45
CA ILE A 23 18.11 0.31 22.53
C ILE A 23 16.69 0.62 22.04
N SER A 24 15.70 -0.10 22.57
CA SER A 24 14.29 0.25 22.37
C SER A 24 13.84 1.23 23.47
N GLY A 25 13.07 2.26 23.09
CA GLY A 25 12.46 3.18 24.05
C GLY A 25 11.63 2.46 25.12
N SER A 26 11.04 1.31 24.78
CA SER A 26 10.30 0.46 25.72
C SER A 26 11.16 -0.12 26.83
N GLU A 27 12.46 -0.33 26.61
CA GLU A 27 13.40 -0.84 27.62
C GLU A 27 13.71 0.16 28.74
N PHE A 28 13.38 1.44 28.51
CA PHE A 28 13.48 2.47 29.53
C PHE A 28 12.24 2.59 30.41
N VAL A 29 11.12 1.94 30.02
CA VAL A 29 9.88 1.97 30.80
C VAL A 29 9.86 0.80 31.78
N GLU A 30 9.98 1.12 33.06
CA GLU A 30 10.01 0.14 34.14
C GLU A 30 8.93 0.43 35.18
N LEU A 31 8.63 -0.56 36.04
CA LEU A 31 7.66 -0.40 37.12
C LEU A 31 8.24 0.41 38.31
N PHE A 32 9.55 0.40 38.47
CA PHE A 32 10.23 1.06 39.59
C PHE A 32 10.82 2.41 39.16
N VAL A 33 10.46 3.44 39.90
CA VAL A 33 10.92 4.81 39.64
C VAL A 33 12.45 4.90 39.71
N GLY A 34 13.06 5.48 38.71
CA GLY A 34 14.52 5.75 38.62
C GLY A 34 15.31 4.66 37.90
N VAL A 35 14.78 3.47 37.62
CA VAL A 35 15.50 2.41 36.91
C VAL A 35 15.72 2.81 35.45
N GLY A 36 14.74 3.32 34.77
CA GLY A 36 14.84 3.81 33.39
C GLY A 36 15.88 4.94 33.28
N ALA A 37 15.82 5.92 34.19
CA ALA A 37 16.83 6.99 34.26
C ALA A 37 18.25 6.48 34.50
N SER A 38 18.45 5.40 35.29
CA SER A 38 19.76 4.77 35.47
C SER A 38 20.27 4.12 34.20
N ARG A 39 19.37 3.40 33.44
CA ARG A 39 19.76 2.80 32.15
C ARG A 39 20.17 3.85 31.13
N VAL A 40 19.45 4.99 31.08
CA VAL A 40 19.85 6.11 30.25
C VAL A 40 21.28 6.55 30.58
N ARG A 41 21.58 6.85 31.85
CA ARG A 41 22.94 7.26 32.29
C ARG A 41 23.98 6.23 31.91
N ASP A 42 23.72 4.94 32.12
CA ASP A 42 24.69 3.88 31.87
C ASP A 42 24.98 3.77 30.37
N MET A 43 23.98 3.85 29.52
CA MET A 43 24.13 3.84 28.06
C MET A 43 24.97 5.03 27.59
N PHE A 44 24.66 6.24 28.05
CA PHE A 44 25.41 7.43 27.66
C PHE A 44 26.87 7.40 28.19
N LYS A 45 27.09 6.86 29.39
CA LYS A 45 28.40 6.65 29.93
C LYS A 45 29.25 5.68 29.10
N GLN A 46 28.66 4.58 28.63
CA GLN A 46 29.31 3.63 27.73
C GLN A 46 29.63 4.27 26.38
N ALA A 47 28.70 5.03 25.82
CA ALA A 47 28.91 5.74 24.56
C ALA A 47 30.06 6.75 24.64
N LYS A 48 30.15 7.51 25.75
CA LYS A 48 31.30 8.44 25.99
C LYS A 48 32.63 7.74 26.02
N GLN A 49 32.70 6.51 26.52
CA GLN A 49 33.94 5.73 26.58
C GLN A 49 34.39 5.18 25.23
N SER A 50 33.47 5.04 24.29
CA SER A 50 33.71 4.44 22.97
C SER A 50 33.54 5.42 21.81
N ALA A 51 33.58 6.72 22.10
CA ALA A 51 33.48 7.74 21.05
C ALA A 51 34.67 7.66 20.07
N PRO A 52 34.47 7.84 18.75
CA PRO A 52 33.20 8.20 18.11
C PRO A 52 32.25 7.02 17.99
N CYS A 53 30.95 7.21 18.27
CA CYS A 53 29.94 6.17 18.21
C CYS A 53 28.55 6.70 17.81
N LEU A 54 27.64 5.77 17.49
CA LEU A 54 26.26 6.06 17.17
C LEU A 54 25.34 5.39 18.18
N ILE A 55 24.44 6.16 18.78
CA ILE A 55 23.34 5.66 19.63
C ILE A 55 22.07 5.67 18.81
N PHE A 56 21.36 4.55 18.75
CA PHE A 56 20.07 4.46 18.10
C PHE A 56 18.98 4.05 19.09
N ILE A 57 17.99 4.90 19.24
CA ILE A 57 16.83 4.69 20.12
C ILE A 57 15.62 4.41 19.24
N ASP A 58 15.19 3.15 19.20
CA ASP A 58 13.97 2.79 18.48
C ASP A 58 12.74 3.03 19.35
N GLU A 59 11.58 3.29 18.73
CA GLU A 59 10.32 3.53 19.43
C GLU A 59 10.44 4.61 20.53
N ILE A 60 11.09 5.72 20.23
CA ILE A 60 11.33 6.81 21.20
C ILE A 60 10.06 7.35 21.84
N ASP A 61 8.91 7.19 21.16
CA ASP A 61 7.59 7.58 21.66
C ASP A 61 7.14 6.79 22.91
N ALA A 62 7.77 5.66 23.21
CA ALA A 62 7.53 4.94 24.47
C ALA A 62 7.91 5.78 25.70
N VAL A 63 8.99 6.56 25.60
CA VAL A 63 9.51 7.43 26.68
C VAL A 63 9.23 8.90 26.41
N GLY A 64 9.35 9.32 25.14
CA GLY A 64 9.32 10.71 24.70
C GLY A 64 7.94 11.33 24.54
N ARG A 65 6.89 10.77 25.13
CA ARG A 65 5.51 11.27 25.01
C ARG A 65 5.29 12.55 25.79
N GLN A 66 4.44 13.45 25.26
CA GLN A 66 4.03 14.69 25.91
C GLN A 66 3.46 14.47 27.31
N ARG A 67 3.76 15.40 28.22
CA ARG A 67 3.33 15.41 29.62
C ARG A 67 1.82 15.62 29.77
N GLY A 68 1.20 14.99 30.75
CA GLY A 68 -0.18 15.25 31.13
C GLY A 68 -1.26 14.48 30.37
N ALA A 69 -0.93 13.49 29.57
CA ALA A 69 -1.88 12.76 28.71
C ALA A 69 -2.47 11.49 29.35
N GLY A 70 -2.54 11.36 30.68
CA GLY A 70 -3.13 10.17 31.30
C GLY A 70 -3.38 10.28 32.81
N LEU A 71 -4.46 9.63 33.26
CA LEU A 71 -4.81 9.46 34.66
C LEU A 71 -4.24 8.14 35.17
N GLY A 72 -3.03 8.15 35.82
CA GLY A 72 -2.47 6.92 36.45
C GLY A 72 -1.00 7.01 36.84
N GLY A 73 -0.61 6.28 37.87
CA GLY A 73 0.69 6.35 38.58
C GLY A 73 1.95 5.84 37.85
N GLY A 74 1.86 5.55 36.52
CA GLY A 74 3.03 5.21 35.69
C GLY A 74 3.67 6.40 34.98
N HIS A 75 3.24 7.64 35.28
CA HIS A 75 3.70 8.84 34.60
C HIS A 75 5.03 9.36 35.16
N ASP A 76 5.21 9.28 36.48
CA ASP A 76 6.39 9.84 37.16
C ASP A 76 7.69 9.20 36.70
N GLU A 77 7.68 7.89 36.47
CA GLU A 77 8.85 7.15 36.01
C GLU A 77 9.25 7.54 34.57
N ARG A 78 8.27 7.59 33.65
CA ARG A 78 8.52 8.01 32.25
C ARG A 78 9.01 9.45 32.18
N GLU A 79 8.40 10.34 32.94
CA GLU A 79 8.81 11.74 32.98
C GLU A 79 10.22 11.91 33.53
N GLN A 80 10.57 11.14 34.55
CA GLN A 80 11.93 11.13 35.12
C GLN A 80 12.94 10.59 34.10
N THR A 81 12.60 9.54 33.38
CA THR A 81 13.45 8.95 32.35
C THR A 81 13.61 9.90 31.16
N LEU A 82 12.53 10.55 30.70
CA LEU A 82 12.59 11.58 29.67
C LEU A 82 13.49 12.75 30.10
N ASN A 83 13.31 13.26 31.32
CA ASN A 83 14.14 14.36 31.85
C ASN A 83 15.62 13.95 31.90
N GLN A 84 15.94 12.71 32.30
CA GLN A 84 17.29 12.20 32.28
C GLN A 84 17.86 12.14 30.86
N LEU A 85 17.07 11.64 29.90
CA LEU A 85 17.46 11.61 28.47
C LEU A 85 17.80 13.02 27.97
N LEU A 86 16.94 14.00 28.25
CA LEU A 86 17.16 15.39 27.87
C LEU A 86 18.43 15.96 28.52
N THR A 87 18.66 15.64 29.79
CA THR A 87 19.89 16.08 30.54
C THR A 87 21.15 15.51 29.95
N GLU A 88 21.15 14.20 29.60
CA GLU A 88 22.32 13.58 28.99
C GLU A 88 22.56 14.15 27.56
N MET A 89 21.51 14.43 26.79
CA MET A 89 21.68 15.06 25.48
C MET A 89 22.23 16.48 25.59
N ASP A 90 21.72 17.27 26.53
CA ASP A 90 22.23 18.63 26.79
C ASP A 90 23.65 18.65 27.37
N GLY A 91 24.05 17.55 27.97
CA GLY A 91 25.41 17.35 28.57
C GLY A 91 26.49 17.01 27.55
N PHE A 92 26.18 16.91 26.27
CA PHE A 92 27.21 16.70 25.23
C PHE A 92 27.85 18.05 24.85
N GLY A 93 29.18 18.09 24.96
CA GLY A 93 29.97 19.15 24.33
C GLY A 93 29.94 19.03 22.80
N ALA A 94 30.10 20.15 22.11
CA ALA A 94 30.00 20.25 20.65
C ALA A 94 30.94 19.31 19.84
N ASN A 95 31.86 18.56 20.46
CA ASN A 95 32.86 17.76 19.79
C ASN A 95 33.07 16.34 20.42
N GLU A 96 32.11 15.79 21.12
CA GLU A 96 32.31 14.47 21.77
C GLU A 96 32.25 13.28 20.78
N GLY A 97 31.92 13.51 19.50
CA GLY A 97 31.88 12.46 18.46
C GLY A 97 30.75 11.44 18.63
N ILE A 98 29.70 11.77 19.37
CA ILE A 98 28.54 10.91 19.56
C ILE A 98 27.39 11.45 18.75
N ILE A 99 26.76 10.59 17.91
CA ILE A 99 25.56 10.92 17.16
C ILE A 99 24.39 10.09 17.72
N ILE A 100 23.31 10.77 18.06
CA ILE A 100 22.08 10.13 18.52
C ILE A 100 21.05 10.14 17.38
N ILE A 101 20.54 8.97 17.06
CA ILE A 101 19.43 8.78 16.11
C ILE A 101 18.27 8.16 16.87
N ALA A 102 17.08 8.70 16.71
CA ALA A 102 15.87 8.08 17.23
C ALA A 102 14.88 7.78 16.09
N ALA A 103 14.07 6.75 16.26
CA ALA A 103 13.02 6.40 15.34
C ALA A 103 11.67 6.32 16.07
N THR A 104 10.62 6.76 15.38
CA THR A 104 9.24 6.62 15.84
C THR A 104 8.29 6.46 14.66
N ASN A 105 7.19 5.79 14.88
CA ASN A 105 6.03 5.76 13.97
C ASN A 105 4.98 6.82 14.35
N ARG A 106 5.22 7.57 15.45
CA ARG A 106 4.28 8.53 16.00
C ARG A 106 4.97 9.84 16.38
N PRO A 107 5.41 10.64 15.40
CA PRO A 107 6.06 11.92 15.67
C PRO A 107 5.14 12.92 16.37
N ASP A 108 3.81 12.77 16.18
CA ASP A 108 2.74 13.60 16.74
C ASP A 108 2.66 13.57 18.27
N VAL A 109 3.09 12.48 18.90
CA VAL A 109 3.01 12.31 20.35
C VAL A 109 4.26 12.73 21.10
N LEU A 110 5.35 13.07 20.38
CA LEU A 110 6.62 13.42 21.01
C LEU A 110 6.56 14.75 21.77
N ASP A 111 7.24 14.79 22.91
CA ASP A 111 7.41 16.03 23.68
C ASP A 111 8.23 17.04 22.85
N PRO A 112 7.72 18.27 22.63
CA PRO A 112 8.42 19.31 21.88
C PRO A 112 9.84 19.62 22.41
N ALA A 113 10.10 19.31 23.68
CA ALA A 113 11.43 19.46 24.26
C ALA A 113 12.49 18.59 23.61
N LEU A 114 12.11 17.42 23.08
CA LEU A 114 13.02 16.54 22.32
C LEU A 114 13.45 17.14 20.99
N LEU A 115 12.60 17.96 20.39
CA LEU A 115 12.78 18.51 19.04
C LEU A 115 13.47 19.88 19.04
N ARG A 116 13.96 20.35 20.20
CA ARG A 116 14.69 21.61 20.30
C ARG A 116 16.11 21.51 19.76
N PRO A 117 16.69 22.59 19.22
CA PRO A 117 18.09 22.64 18.82
C PRO A 117 19.03 22.15 19.93
N GLY A 118 20.04 21.39 19.56
CA GLY A 118 20.96 20.74 20.50
C GLY A 118 20.52 19.36 20.96
N ARG A 119 19.36 18.87 20.51
CA ARG A 119 18.80 17.53 20.77
C ARG A 119 18.53 16.84 19.45
N PHE A 120 17.26 16.52 19.11
CA PHE A 120 16.90 16.04 17.78
C PHE A 120 16.58 17.25 16.87
N ASP A 121 17.60 17.87 16.35
CA ASP A 121 17.52 19.09 15.54
C ASP A 121 17.20 18.78 14.07
N ARG A 122 17.33 17.55 13.63
CA ARG A 122 17.01 17.10 12.29
C ARG A 122 15.96 16.00 12.29
N GLN A 123 14.93 16.22 11.50
CA GLN A 123 13.88 15.24 11.27
C GLN A 123 13.93 14.74 9.83
N VAL A 124 13.95 13.41 9.66
CA VAL A 124 13.97 12.75 8.38
C VAL A 124 12.74 11.87 8.28
N THR A 125 11.84 12.21 7.37
CA THR A 125 10.68 11.37 7.07
C THR A 125 11.07 10.26 6.11
N VAL A 126 10.86 9.01 6.54
CA VAL A 126 11.06 7.83 5.68
C VAL A 126 9.70 7.43 5.11
N ASN A 127 9.45 7.82 3.87
CA ASN A 127 8.22 7.51 3.15
C ASN A 127 8.17 6.04 2.71
N LEU A 128 7.00 5.62 2.20
CA LEU A 128 6.87 4.36 1.47
C LEU A 128 7.74 4.41 0.21
N PRO A 129 8.31 3.27 -0.22
CA PRO A 129 9.18 3.23 -1.39
C PRO A 129 8.38 3.49 -2.68
N ASP A 130 8.99 4.21 -3.61
CA ASP A 130 8.54 4.34 -4.99
C ASP A 130 8.78 3.02 -5.76
N ILE A 131 8.38 2.97 -7.03
CA ILE A 131 8.49 1.76 -7.85
C ILE A 131 9.93 1.23 -7.94
N LYS A 132 10.93 2.11 -8.03
CA LYS A 132 12.34 1.72 -8.09
C LYS A 132 12.81 1.20 -6.74
N GLY A 133 12.46 1.89 -5.67
CA GLY A 133 12.77 1.45 -4.30
C GLY A 133 12.11 0.10 -3.98
N ARG A 134 10.87 -0.15 -4.43
CA ARG A 134 10.22 -1.46 -4.26
C ARG A 134 10.94 -2.56 -5.03
N GLU A 135 11.39 -2.29 -6.25
CA GLU A 135 12.17 -3.26 -7.03
C GLU A 135 13.51 -3.58 -6.34
N GLU A 136 14.22 -2.58 -5.84
CA GLU A 136 15.47 -2.77 -5.09
C GLU A 136 15.25 -3.57 -3.81
N ILE A 137 14.20 -3.26 -3.04
CA ILE A 137 13.83 -4.01 -1.84
C ILE A 137 13.48 -5.46 -2.17
N LEU A 138 12.69 -5.68 -3.22
CA LEU A 138 12.37 -7.04 -3.69
C LEU A 138 13.64 -7.81 -4.08
N ASN A 139 14.59 -7.18 -4.77
CA ASN A 139 15.87 -7.80 -5.11
C ASN A 139 16.69 -8.19 -3.88
N VAL A 140 16.65 -7.39 -2.81
CA VAL A 140 17.31 -7.73 -1.55
C VAL A 140 16.68 -8.97 -0.91
N HIS A 141 15.34 -9.00 -0.80
CA HIS A 141 14.61 -10.10 -0.15
C HIS A 141 14.44 -11.35 -1.04
N ALA A 142 14.72 -11.24 -2.34
CA ALA A 142 14.76 -12.37 -3.27
C ALA A 142 16.02 -13.24 -3.11
N LYS A 143 17.09 -12.71 -2.47
CA LYS A 143 18.31 -13.46 -2.24
C LYS A 143 18.04 -14.74 -1.45
N GLY A 144 18.49 -15.87 -1.97
CA GLY A 144 18.27 -17.19 -1.37
C GLY A 144 16.90 -17.82 -1.64
N LYS A 145 16.07 -17.22 -2.50
CA LYS A 145 14.82 -17.79 -2.98
C LYS A 145 14.94 -18.16 -4.46
N THR A 146 14.34 -19.28 -4.86
CA THR A 146 14.35 -19.74 -6.27
C THR A 146 13.06 -19.29 -6.95
N PHE A 147 13.19 -18.56 -8.06
CA PHE A 147 12.07 -18.09 -8.87
C PHE A 147 12.05 -18.83 -10.23
N ALA A 148 10.87 -19.01 -10.76
CA ALA A 148 10.69 -19.47 -12.13
C ALA A 148 11.21 -18.42 -13.13
N LYS A 149 11.66 -18.86 -14.31
CA LYS A 149 12.33 -18.01 -15.31
C LYS A 149 11.47 -16.81 -15.77
N ASN A 150 10.15 -16.97 -15.77
CA ASN A 150 9.19 -15.94 -16.19
C ASN A 150 8.81 -14.93 -15.10
N VAL A 151 9.36 -15.05 -13.87
CA VAL A 151 9.06 -14.11 -12.78
C VAL A 151 10.01 -12.94 -12.84
N LYS A 152 9.48 -11.74 -13.09
CA LYS A 152 10.23 -10.48 -13.08
C LYS A 152 9.85 -9.66 -11.86
N LEU A 153 10.83 -9.32 -11.02
CA LEU A 153 10.63 -8.53 -9.80
C LEU A 153 10.13 -7.11 -10.11
N SER A 154 10.50 -6.56 -11.27
CA SER A 154 9.99 -5.27 -11.76
C SER A 154 8.47 -5.26 -11.94
N ASN A 155 7.87 -6.37 -12.42
CA ASN A 155 6.43 -6.48 -12.56
C ASN A 155 5.73 -6.59 -11.19
N ILE A 156 6.36 -7.25 -10.21
CA ILE A 156 5.87 -7.30 -8.84
C ILE A 156 5.91 -5.90 -8.21
N ALA A 157 7.00 -5.14 -8.43
CA ALA A 157 7.12 -3.78 -7.93
C ALA A 157 6.03 -2.84 -8.46
N LYS A 158 5.61 -2.99 -9.73
CA LYS A 158 4.50 -2.22 -10.32
C LYS A 158 3.16 -2.52 -9.63
N ARG A 159 2.93 -3.78 -9.24
CA ARG A 159 1.66 -4.26 -8.66
C ARG A 159 1.55 -4.06 -7.15
N THR A 160 2.64 -3.68 -6.47
CA THR A 160 2.72 -3.52 -5.00
C THR A 160 2.75 -2.06 -4.58
N VAL A 161 1.94 -1.21 -5.21
CA VAL A 161 1.79 0.20 -4.86
C VAL A 161 1.34 0.32 -3.40
N GLY A 162 2.01 1.18 -2.63
CA GLY A 162 1.68 1.40 -1.22
C GLY A 162 2.25 0.38 -0.24
N PHE A 163 3.01 -0.63 -0.71
CA PHE A 163 3.69 -1.59 0.17
C PHE A 163 4.91 -0.96 0.83
N SER A 164 5.08 -1.22 2.12
CA SER A 164 6.32 -0.96 2.85
C SER A 164 7.38 -2.03 2.55
N GLY A 165 8.61 -1.79 2.97
CA GLY A 165 9.67 -2.81 2.86
C GLY A 165 9.32 -4.12 3.57
N ALA A 166 8.67 -4.05 4.72
CA ALA A 166 8.21 -5.23 5.47
C ALA A 166 7.09 -5.98 4.75
N ASP A 167 6.17 -5.27 4.06
CA ASP A 167 5.12 -5.91 3.28
C ASP A 167 5.70 -6.65 2.08
N LEU A 168 6.71 -6.08 1.41
CA LEU A 168 7.42 -6.71 0.30
C LEU A 168 8.21 -7.94 0.73
N GLU A 169 8.86 -7.89 1.90
CA GLU A 169 9.52 -9.06 2.51
C GLU A 169 8.50 -10.16 2.80
N ASN A 170 7.39 -9.80 3.45
CA ASN A 170 6.31 -10.73 3.79
C ASN A 170 5.70 -11.36 2.53
N LEU A 171 5.49 -10.56 1.47
CA LEU A 171 5.01 -11.05 0.17
C LEU A 171 5.88 -12.18 -0.39
N LEU A 172 7.20 -11.97 -0.45
CA LEU A 172 8.12 -12.99 -0.97
C LEU A 172 8.25 -14.20 -0.05
N ASN A 173 8.14 -14.01 1.26
CA ASN A 173 8.15 -15.11 2.23
C ASN A 173 6.86 -15.96 2.11
N GLU A 174 5.69 -15.33 2.03
CA GLU A 174 4.41 -16.02 1.79
C GLU A 174 4.41 -16.76 0.45
N ALA A 175 4.94 -16.15 -0.61
CA ALA A 175 5.07 -16.80 -1.92
C ALA A 175 5.97 -18.05 -1.85
N ALA A 176 7.09 -17.99 -1.13
CA ALA A 176 7.98 -19.12 -0.92
C ALA A 176 7.28 -20.25 -0.14
N LEU A 177 6.58 -19.93 0.95
CA LEU A 177 5.79 -20.89 1.73
C LEU A 177 4.70 -21.55 0.90
N LEU A 178 4.04 -20.78 0.02
CA LEU A 178 3.05 -21.31 -0.91
C LEU A 178 3.65 -22.26 -1.95
N ALA A 179 4.81 -21.95 -2.50
CA ALA A 179 5.52 -22.82 -3.45
C ALA A 179 5.86 -24.17 -2.79
N VAL A 180 6.44 -24.14 -1.59
CA VAL A 180 6.73 -25.37 -0.84
C VAL A 180 5.46 -26.18 -0.53
N ARG A 181 4.38 -25.50 -0.07
CA ARG A 181 3.10 -26.17 0.22
C ARG A 181 2.46 -26.82 -1.00
N ARG A 182 2.74 -26.30 -2.19
CA ARG A 182 2.27 -26.83 -3.47
C ARG A 182 3.26 -27.81 -4.12
N ASN A 183 4.33 -28.19 -3.40
CA ASN A 183 5.42 -29.06 -3.89
C ASN A 183 6.08 -28.53 -5.18
N LYS A 184 6.26 -27.21 -5.29
CA LYS A 184 6.97 -26.57 -6.40
C LYS A 184 8.41 -26.30 -6.03
N GLU A 185 9.33 -26.47 -6.99
CA GLU A 185 10.76 -26.21 -6.82
C GLU A 185 11.12 -24.73 -6.93
N ALA A 186 10.24 -23.93 -7.54
CA ALA A 186 10.42 -22.50 -7.75
C ALA A 186 9.12 -21.71 -7.52
N ILE A 187 9.27 -20.47 -7.12
CA ILE A 187 8.17 -19.52 -6.94
C ILE A 187 7.73 -19.05 -8.33
N THR A 188 6.45 -19.24 -8.67
CA THR A 188 5.85 -18.74 -9.91
C THR A 188 4.99 -17.52 -9.65
N MET A 189 4.54 -16.84 -10.71
CA MET A 189 3.60 -15.70 -10.57
C MET A 189 2.32 -16.08 -9.83
N ALA A 190 1.83 -17.33 -9.98
CA ALA A 190 0.64 -17.79 -9.29
C ALA A 190 0.80 -17.85 -7.75
N GLU A 191 2.00 -18.15 -7.24
CA GLU A 191 2.29 -18.07 -5.80
C GLU A 191 2.42 -16.63 -5.34
N ILE A 192 3.00 -15.75 -6.16
CA ILE A 192 3.13 -14.33 -5.87
C ILE A 192 1.77 -13.67 -5.82
N ASP A 193 0.88 -13.95 -6.77
CA ASP A 193 -0.48 -13.41 -6.80
C ASP A 193 -1.31 -13.85 -5.60
N GLU A 194 -1.23 -15.13 -5.22
CA GLU A 194 -1.90 -15.62 -4.01
C GLU A 194 -1.29 -15.01 -2.73
N ALA A 195 0.03 -14.84 -2.68
CA ALA A 195 0.70 -14.19 -1.56
C ALA A 195 0.32 -12.70 -1.45
N HIS A 196 0.22 -12.00 -2.58
CA HIS A 196 -0.22 -10.61 -2.63
C HIS A 196 -1.64 -10.45 -2.07
N ASP A 197 -2.57 -11.32 -2.50
CA ASP A 197 -3.93 -11.35 -1.98
C ASP A 197 -3.95 -11.60 -0.46
N ARG A 198 -3.09 -12.49 0.04
CA ARG A 198 -3.00 -12.79 1.48
C ARG A 198 -2.47 -11.63 2.30
N VAL A 199 -1.48 -10.93 1.79
CA VAL A 199 -0.91 -9.76 2.49
C VAL A 199 -1.93 -8.63 2.54
N LEU A 200 -2.68 -8.39 1.46
CA LEU A 200 -3.68 -7.32 1.40
C LEU A 200 -4.97 -7.64 2.16
N MET A 201 -5.54 -8.82 1.94
CA MET A 201 -6.91 -9.16 2.34
C MET A 201 -6.99 -10.34 3.30
N GLY A 202 -5.87 -11.01 3.54
CA GLY A 202 -5.83 -12.24 4.33
C GLY A 202 -6.10 -13.51 3.51
N PRO A 203 -6.09 -14.70 4.17
CA PRO A 203 -6.30 -15.97 3.50
C PRO A 203 -7.72 -16.12 2.98
N ALA A 204 -7.86 -16.86 1.86
CA ALA A 204 -9.16 -17.22 1.32
C ALA A 204 -9.99 -18.08 2.31
N LYS A 205 -11.25 -17.74 2.49
CA LYS A 205 -12.19 -18.46 3.39
C LYS A 205 -12.78 -19.67 2.67
N LYS A 206 -12.15 -20.84 2.81
CA LYS A 206 -12.64 -22.08 2.19
C LYS A 206 -13.94 -22.63 2.79
N SER A 207 -14.26 -22.25 4.01
CA SER A 207 -15.44 -22.73 4.74
C SER A 207 -16.71 -21.90 4.52
N HIS A 208 -16.56 -20.68 4.00
CA HIS A 208 -17.70 -19.81 3.71
C HIS A 208 -18.20 -20.08 2.30
N LYS A 209 -19.35 -20.72 2.19
CA LYS A 209 -20.03 -20.93 0.92
C LYS A 209 -21.16 -19.94 0.81
N TYR A 210 -21.10 -19.11 -0.22
CA TYR A 210 -22.23 -18.26 -0.61
C TYR A 210 -23.40 -19.11 -1.07
N THR A 211 -24.61 -18.65 -0.78
CA THR A 211 -25.78 -19.09 -1.52
C THR A 211 -25.65 -18.61 -2.98
N GLU A 212 -26.28 -19.30 -3.92
CA GLU A 212 -26.28 -18.89 -5.35
C GLU A 212 -26.78 -17.44 -5.54
N LYS A 213 -27.74 -17.01 -4.71
CA LYS A 213 -28.23 -15.62 -4.72
C LYS A 213 -27.14 -14.64 -4.29
N GLU A 214 -26.45 -14.92 -3.17
CA GLU A 214 -25.36 -14.07 -2.66
C GLU A 214 -24.18 -14.03 -3.63
N LYS A 215 -23.77 -15.19 -4.17
CA LYS A 215 -22.69 -15.27 -5.18
C LYS A 215 -22.97 -14.38 -6.37
N LYS A 216 -24.24 -14.39 -6.86
CA LYS A 216 -24.67 -13.54 -7.95
C LYS A 216 -24.61 -12.05 -7.61
N VAL A 217 -25.08 -11.67 -6.41
CA VAL A 217 -25.05 -10.26 -5.96
C VAL A 217 -23.59 -9.78 -5.87
N VAL A 218 -22.69 -10.57 -5.26
CA VAL A 218 -21.26 -10.22 -5.19
C VAL A 218 -20.62 -10.10 -6.57
N ALA A 219 -20.94 -11.00 -7.51
CA ALA A 219 -20.40 -10.94 -8.86
C ALA A 219 -20.79 -9.65 -9.60
N TYR A 220 -22.05 -9.24 -9.49
CA TYR A 220 -22.50 -7.97 -10.10
C TYR A 220 -21.97 -6.75 -9.36
N HIS A 221 -21.79 -6.81 -8.05
CA HIS A 221 -21.17 -5.76 -7.26
C HIS A 221 -19.73 -5.50 -7.73
N GLU A 222 -18.91 -6.55 -7.79
CA GLU A 222 -17.53 -6.45 -8.25
C GLU A 222 -17.43 -6.06 -9.74
N ALA A 223 -18.33 -6.59 -10.58
CA ALA A 223 -18.40 -6.18 -11.98
C ALA A 223 -18.75 -4.70 -12.13
N GLY A 224 -19.61 -4.15 -11.26
CA GLY A 224 -19.96 -2.74 -11.25
C GLY A 224 -18.75 -1.83 -11.03
N HIS A 225 -17.89 -2.15 -10.05
CA HIS A 225 -16.62 -1.46 -9.82
C HIS A 225 -15.71 -1.53 -11.04
N ALA A 226 -15.60 -2.71 -11.64
CA ALA A 226 -14.72 -2.96 -12.78
C ALA A 226 -15.17 -2.16 -14.02
N VAL A 227 -16.47 -2.17 -14.35
CA VAL A 227 -16.98 -1.41 -15.51
C VAL A 227 -16.69 0.08 -15.37
N ILE A 228 -16.85 0.65 -14.19
CA ILE A 228 -16.51 2.07 -13.97
C ILE A 228 -15.01 2.30 -14.14
N GLY A 229 -14.16 1.44 -13.59
CA GLY A 229 -12.70 1.51 -13.76
C GLY A 229 -12.26 1.44 -15.23
N LEU A 230 -12.93 0.61 -16.05
CA LEU A 230 -12.64 0.46 -17.47
C LEU A 230 -13.15 1.63 -18.34
N LYS A 231 -14.16 2.39 -17.88
CA LYS A 231 -14.81 3.45 -18.68
C LYS A 231 -14.36 4.86 -18.30
N LEU A 232 -13.69 5.06 -17.18
CA LEU A 232 -13.20 6.36 -16.74
C LEU A 232 -11.68 6.44 -16.88
N ASP A 233 -11.18 7.45 -17.58
CA ASP A 233 -9.75 7.60 -17.89
C ASP A 233 -8.87 7.90 -16.67
N GLY A 234 -9.38 8.66 -15.71
CA GLY A 234 -8.68 8.98 -14.45
C GLY A 234 -8.99 8.00 -13.32
N ALA A 235 -9.83 6.98 -13.57
CA ALA A 235 -10.03 5.89 -12.61
C ALA A 235 -8.79 4.96 -12.58
N ASN A 236 -8.64 4.29 -11.44
CA ASN A 236 -7.60 3.28 -11.28
C ASN A 236 -7.80 2.13 -12.28
N ASP A 237 -6.68 1.60 -12.77
CA ASP A 237 -6.66 0.48 -13.71
C ASP A 237 -7.02 -0.83 -13.02
N VAL A 238 -7.95 -1.60 -13.60
CA VAL A 238 -8.42 -2.86 -13.02
C VAL A 238 -7.41 -3.96 -13.30
N GLN A 239 -6.74 -4.44 -12.25
CA GLN A 239 -5.72 -5.48 -12.36
C GLN A 239 -6.27 -6.89 -12.12
N LYS A 240 -7.30 -7.00 -11.28
CA LYS A 240 -7.87 -8.28 -10.91
C LYS A 240 -9.25 -8.08 -10.31
N ILE A 241 -10.17 -8.96 -10.63
CA ILE A 241 -11.50 -9.02 -10.03
C ILE A 241 -11.69 -10.42 -9.45
N THR A 242 -12.17 -10.53 -8.22
CA THR A 242 -12.44 -11.83 -7.61
C THR A 242 -13.68 -11.78 -6.71
N ILE A 243 -14.45 -12.86 -6.74
CA ILE A 243 -15.58 -13.09 -5.82
C ILE A 243 -15.25 -14.13 -4.75
N VAL A 244 -13.97 -14.53 -4.64
CA VAL A 244 -13.50 -15.44 -3.58
C VAL A 244 -13.41 -14.66 -2.27
N PRO A 245 -14.15 -15.05 -1.21
CA PRO A 245 -14.18 -14.32 0.04
C PRO A 245 -12.83 -14.40 0.78
N ARG A 246 -12.33 -13.24 1.22
CA ARG A 246 -11.08 -13.11 2.00
C ARG A 246 -11.28 -12.15 3.16
N GLY A 247 -10.71 -12.46 4.32
CA GLY A 247 -10.83 -11.59 5.49
C GLY A 247 -12.28 -11.19 5.80
N ALA A 248 -12.62 -9.91 5.76
CA ALA A 248 -13.97 -9.39 5.92
C ALA A 248 -14.68 -9.12 4.58
N ALA A 249 -13.97 -9.21 3.45
CA ALA A 249 -14.51 -8.93 2.13
C ALA A 249 -15.16 -10.16 1.48
N GLY A 250 -16.29 -9.94 0.82
CA GLY A 250 -17.00 -10.95 0.05
C GLY A 250 -16.37 -11.22 -1.32
N GLY A 251 -15.89 -10.19 -1.95
CA GLY A 251 -15.08 -10.16 -3.15
C GLY A 251 -14.18 -8.94 -3.09
N TYR A 252 -13.38 -8.68 -4.11
CA TYR A 252 -12.66 -7.44 -4.24
C TYR A 252 -12.14 -7.20 -5.66
N ASN A 253 -11.98 -5.92 -5.98
CA ASN A 253 -11.26 -5.46 -7.15
C ASN A 253 -9.88 -4.94 -6.73
N LEU A 254 -8.83 -5.48 -7.35
CA LEU A 254 -7.51 -4.89 -7.26
C LEU A 254 -7.41 -3.80 -8.34
N MET A 255 -7.46 -2.56 -7.89
CA MET A 255 -7.32 -1.39 -8.75
C MET A 255 -6.04 -0.67 -8.41
N LEU A 256 -5.19 -0.41 -9.41
CA LEU A 256 -3.94 0.33 -9.25
C LEU A 256 -3.99 1.63 -10.03
N PRO A 257 -3.38 2.71 -9.53
CA PRO A 257 -3.24 3.93 -10.29
C PRO A 257 -2.40 3.66 -11.56
N LYS A 258 -2.80 4.24 -12.69
CA LYS A 258 -2.06 4.14 -13.96
C LYS A 258 -0.64 4.68 -13.83
N GLU A 259 -0.48 5.74 -13.05
CA GLU A 259 0.80 6.38 -12.72
C GLU A 259 0.87 6.70 -11.24
N GLU A 260 2.04 6.56 -10.63
CA GLU A 260 2.27 6.97 -9.23
C GLU A 260 2.52 8.48 -9.21
N THR A 261 1.48 9.26 -8.98
CA THR A 261 1.55 10.71 -8.88
C THR A 261 1.43 11.17 -7.42
N TYR A 262 2.11 12.27 -7.08
CA TYR A 262 2.00 12.89 -5.76
C TYR A 262 0.79 13.82 -5.63
N LEU A 263 0.21 14.23 -6.75
CA LEU A 263 -0.92 15.16 -6.79
C LEU A 263 -2.10 14.50 -7.48
N SER A 264 -3.27 14.62 -6.87
CA SER A 264 -4.53 14.19 -7.47
C SER A 264 -5.35 15.40 -7.89
N THR A 265 -5.89 15.38 -9.09
CA THR A 265 -6.79 16.41 -9.58
C THR A 265 -8.21 16.21 -9.02
N LYS A 266 -9.01 17.29 -9.04
CA LYS A 266 -10.44 17.19 -8.68
C LYS A 266 -11.16 16.13 -9.51
N LYS A 267 -10.84 16.04 -10.82
CA LYS A 267 -11.43 15.04 -11.72
C LYS A 267 -11.12 13.61 -11.28
N GLU A 268 -9.85 13.29 -11.00
CA GLU A 268 -9.44 11.95 -10.55
C GLU A 268 -10.09 11.55 -9.22
N LEU A 269 -10.23 12.50 -8.27
CA LEU A 269 -10.93 12.22 -7.01
C LEU A 269 -12.41 11.92 -7.23
N LEU A 270 -13.10 12.67 -8.11
CA LEU A 270 -14.48 12.42 -8.45
C LEU A 270 -14.67 11.07 -9.18
N GLU A 271 -13.78 10.72 -10.09
CA GLU A 271 -13.79 9.43 -10.78
C GLU A 271 -13.49 8.26 -9.81
N THR A 272 -12.62 8.47 -8.82
CA THR A 272 -12.39 7.49 -7.74
C THR A 272 -13.66 7.28 -6.90
N ILE A 273 -14.40 8.34 -6.57
CA ILE A 273 -15.70 8.24 -5.90
C ILE A 273 -16.68 7.44 -6.75
N SER A 274 -16.75 7.73 -8.06
CA SER A 274 -17.61 6.97 -8.99
C SER A 274 -17.25 5.48 -9.02
N GLY A 275 -15.96 5.15 -9.03
CA GLY A 275 -15.49 3.78 -8.94
C GLY A 275 -15.97 3.07 -7.67
N LEU A 276 -15.88 3.73 -6.51
CA LEU A 276 -16.35 3.19 -5.24
C LEU A 276 -17.88 3.01 -5.19
N LEU A 277 -18.64 3.83 -5.92
CA LEU A 277 -20.10 3.70 -5.97
C LEU A 277 -20.59 2.61 -6.94
N GLY A 278 -19.71 2.10 -7.82
CA GLY A 278 -20.01 1.15 -8.88
C GLY A 278 -20.75 -0.10 -8.41
N GLY A 279 -20.30 -0.72 -7.33
CA GLY A 279 -20.90 -1.93 -6.78
C GLY A 279 -22.35 -1.72 -6.34
N ARG A 280 -22.63 -0.66 -5.57
CA ARG A 280 -23.98 -0.32 -5.12
C ARG A 280 -24.93 -0.01 -6.27
N VAL A 281 -24.46 0.76 -7.23
CA VAL A 281 -25.30 1.14 -8.40
C VAL A 281 -25.60 -0.08 -9.26
N SER A 282 -24.66 -1.00 -9.40
CA SER A 282 -24.87 -2.28 -10.07
C SER A 282 -25.95 -3.12 -9.40
N GLU A 283 -25.91 -3.26 -8.05
CA GLU A 283 -26.94 -3.95 -7.28
C GLU A 283 -28.34 -3.35 -7.55
N GLU A 284 -28.46 -2.01 -7.50
CA GLU A 284 -29.72 -1.30 -7.74
C GLU A 284 -30.24 -1.55 -9.15
N LEU A 285 -29.39 -1.44 -10.18
CA LEU A 285 -29.80 -1.59 -11.58
C LEU A 285 -30.24 -3.01 -11.92
N VAL A 286 -29.56 -4.03 -11.38
CA VAL A 286 -29.79 -5.43 -11.77
C VAL A 286 -30.85 -6.10 -10.89
N PHE A 287 -30.80 -5.85 -9.57
CA PHE A 287 -31.68 -6.56 -8.62
C PHE A 287 -32.81 -5.70 -8.08
N ASN A 288 -32.78 -4.38 -8.32
CA ASN A 288 -33.66 -3.40 -7.67
C ASN A 288 -33.68 -3.54 -6.12
N GLU A 289 -32.54 -4.01 -5.58
CA GLU A 289 -32.31 -4.23 -4.14
C GLU A 289 -30.99 -3.56 -3.75
N MET A 290 -30.80 -3.34 -2.45
CA MET A 290 -29.60 -2.75 -1.88
C MET A 290 -29.10 -3.64 -0.74
N THR A 291 -27.81 -4.00 -0.76
CA THR A 291 -27.25 -4.83 0.30
C THR A 291 -26.31 -4.04 1.24
N THR A 292 -25.92 -4.63 2.33
CA THR A 292 -24.94 -4.04 3.26
C THR A 292 -23.50 -4.14 2.74
N GLY A 293 -23.25 -4.82 1.62
CA GLY A 293 -21.92 -5.07 1.06
C GLY A 293 -21.13 -3.81 0.74
N ALA A 294 -21.83 -2.76 0.27
CA ALA A 294 -21.21 -1.48 -0.09
C ALA A 294 -20.82 -0.57 1.10
N HIS A 295 -20.85 -1.04 2.36
CA HIS A 295 -20.56 -0.20 3.53
C HIS A 295 -19.16 0.44 3.47
N ASN A 296 -18.15 -0.35 3.18
CA ASN A 296 -16.75 0.12 3.10
C ASN A 296 -16.53 1.10 1.94
N ASP A 297 -17.25 0.92 0.84
CA ASP A 297 -17.15 1.79 -0.34
C ASP A 297 -17.76 3.16 -0.05
N PHE A 298 -18.89 3.19 0.64
CA PHE A 298 -19.48 4.44 1.11
C PHE A 298 -18.59 5.16 2.12
N GLU A 299 -17.96 4.44 3.05
CA GLU A 299 -17.03 5.02 4.01
C GLU A 299 -15.87 5.71 3.28
N LYS A 300 -15.23 5.02 2.34
CA LYS A 300 -14.13 5.56 1.53
C LYS A 300 -14.58 6.74 0.67
N ALA A 301 -15.69 6.60 -0.05
CA ALA A 301 -16.24 7.64 -0.91
C ALA A 301 -16.56 8.92 -0.11
N THR A 302 -17.21 8.76 1.05
CA THR A 302 -17.55 9.88 1.94
C THR A 302 -16.29 10.56 2.49
N LYS A 303 -15.27 9.78 2.85
CA LYS A 303 -13.99 10.30 3.33
C LYS A 303 -13.30 11.14 2.25
N ILE A 304 -13.24 10.66 1.01
CA ILE A 304 -12.66 11.42 -0.12
C ILE A 304 -13.46 12.70 -0.36
N ALA A 305 -14.79 12.61 -0.45
CA ALA A 305 -15.64 13.79 -0.66
C ALA A 305 -15.46 14.81 0.47
N ARG A 306 -15.34 14.38 1.74
CA ARG A 306 -15.09 15.25 2.88
C ARG A 306 -13.74 15.94 2.77
N SER A 307 -12.66 15.22 2.47
CA SER A 307 -11.32 15.83 2.27
C SER A 307 -11.32 16.81 1.10
N MET A 308 -12.06 16.55 0.01
CA MET A 308 -12.22 17.50 -1.09
C MET A 308 -12.83 18.83 -0.62
N VAL A 309 -13.80 18.78 0.28
CA VAL A 309 -14.51 19.96 0.80
C VAL A 309 -13.69 20.66 1.89
N THR A 310 -13.16 19.91 2.86
CA THR A 310 -12.60 20.48 4.09
C THR A 310 -11.10 20.73 4.04
N GLU A 311 -10.34 19.96 3.24
CA GLU A 311 -8.88 20.04 3.21
C GLU A 311 -8.36 20.67 1.91
N TYR A 312 -8.95 20.29 0.75
CA TYR A 312 -8.39 20.65 -0.55
C TYR A 312 -9.06 21.88 -1.20
N GLY A 313 -10.17 22.39 -0.60
CA GLY A 313 -10.91 23.53 -1.17
C GLY A 313 -11.47 23.27 -2.56
N MET A 314 -11.86 22.01 -2.86
CA MET A 314 -12.34 21.57 -4.17
C MET A 314 -13.87 21.54 -4.29
N SER A 315 -14.58 22.35 -3.48
CA SER A 315 -16.04 22.47 -3.47
C SER A 315 -16.51 23.89 -3.82
N ASP A 316 -17.83 24.10 -3.84
CA ASP A 316 -18.41 25.40 -4.07
C ASP A 316 -18.23 26.38 -2.89
N LEU A 317 -17.75 25.89 -1.74
CA LEU A 317 -17.39 26.73 -0.59
C LEU A 317 -16.10 27.54 -0.82
N GLY A 318 -15.43 27.33 -1.96
CA GLY A 318 -14.22 28.03 -2.35
C GLY A 318 -12.93 27.40 -1.80
N PRO A 319 -11.77 28.06 -2.05
CA PRO A 319 -10.45 27.53 -1.68
C PRO A 319 -10.14 27.82 -0.19
N VAL A 320 -10.96 27.25 0.69
CA VAL A 320 -10.83 27.39 2.15
C VAL A 320 -10.56 26.04 2.76
N GLN A 321 -9.61 25.97 3.70
CA GLN A 321 -9.35 24.79 4.49
C GLN A 321 -10.08 24.93 5.85
N PHE A 322 -11.04 24.03 6.09
CA PHE A 322 -11.85 24.02 7.31
C PHE A 322 -11.32 23.07 8.37
N GLU A 323 -10.75 21.93 7.95
CA GLU A 323 -10.20 20.91 8.84
C GLU A 323 -8.72 20.69 8.51
N HIS A 324 -7.89 20.53 9.56
CA HIS A 324 -6.54 20.01 9.44
C HIS A 324 -6.57 18.56 9.91
N GLN A 325 -5.98 17.65 9.14
CA GLN A 325 -5.68 16.31 9.67
C GLN A 325 -4.57 16.48 10.73
N GLU A 326 -4.94 16.78 11.96
CA GLU A 326 -4.05 16.46 13.06
C GLU A 326 -4.05 14.95 13.20
N SER A 327 -2.93 14.31 12.85
CA SER A 327 -2.69 12.88 12.95
C SER A 327 -2.61 12.36 14.40
N SER A 328 -3.10 13.13 15.36
CA SER A 328 -3.08 12.80 16.78
C SER A 328 -4.35 12.07 17.20
N VAL A 329 -4.33 10.74 17.05
CA VAL A 329 -5.29 9.87 17.76
C VAL A 329 -4.90 9.82 19.24
N PHE A 330 -5.27 10.86 19.99
CA PHE A 330 -5.11 10.89 21.44
C PHE A 330 -6.47 10.69 22.10
N LEU A 331 -6.68 9.55 22.73
CA LEU A 331 -7.89 9.16 23.48
C LEU A 331 -8.31 10.17 24.58
N GLY A 332 -7.54 11.19 24.87
CA GLY A 332 -7.86 12.25 25.84
C GLY A 332 -8.17 13.62 25.22
N ARG A 333 -7.85 13.85 23.96
CA ARG A 333 -8.13 15.11 23.25
C ARG A 333 -9.36 15.06 22.36
N ASP A 334 -9.83 13.87 22.01
CA ASP A 334 -11.05 13.71 21.20
C ASP A 334 -12.34 14.22 21.90
N TYR A 335 -12.30 14.41 23.21
CA TYR A 335 -13.41 15.06 23.95
C TYR A 335 -13.50 16.57 23.70
N ASN A 336 -12.49 17.20 23.06
CA ASN A 336 -12.45 18.61 22.74
C ASN A 336 -11.95 18.86 21.30
N LYS A 337 -12.46 18.12 20.30
CA LYS A 337 -12.45 18.63 18.92
C LYS A 337 -13.39 19.85 18.90
N SER A 338 -12.87 21.01 19.30
CA SER A 338 -13.53 22.26 19.00
C SER A 338 -13.55 22.39 17.48
N GLN A 339 -14.73 22.21 16.90
CA GLN A 339 -14.93 22.56 15.50
C GLN A 339 -14.50 24.01 15.34
N ASN A 340 -13.50 24.29 14.52
CA ASN A 340 -12.97 25.63 14.27
C ASN A 340 -13.89 26.46 13.36
N PHE A 341 -15.11 25.99 13.12
CA PHE A 341 -16.11 26.61 12.26
C PHE A 341 -17.50 26.57 12.91
N SER A 342 -18.37 27.49 12.48
CA SER A 342 -19.74 27.64 13.01
C SER A 342 -20.62 26.45 12.59
N ILE A 343 -21.74 26.23 13.31
CA ILE A 343 -22.75 25.24 12.97
C ILE A 343 -23.28 25.44 11.53
N GLN A 344 -23.38 26.70 11.08
CA GLN A 344 -23.79 26.99 9.71
C GLN A 344 -22.79 26.45 8.70
N VAL A 345 -21.50 26.68 8.89
CA VAL A 345 -20.44 26.12 8.01
C VAL A 345 -20.42 24.60 8.07
N ALA A 346 -20.66 23.97 9.23
CA ALA A 346 -20.80 22.54 9.33
C ALA A 346 -21.92 21.98 8.43
N ASN A 347 -23.09 22.64 8.44
CA ASN A 347 -24.21 22.27 7.57
C ASN A 347 -23.85 22.44 6.07
N GLU A 348 -23.16 23.52 5.72
CA GLU A 348 -22.71 23.77 4.35
C GLU A 348 -21.71 22.70 3.86
N ILE A 349 -20.78 22.28 4.74
CA ILE A 349 -19.85 21.16 4.47
C ILE A 349 -20.64 19.87 4.21
N ASP A 350 -21.59 19.52 5.08
CA ASP A 350 -22.39 18.31 4.94
C ASP A 350 -23.26 18.33 3.66
N GLU A 351 -23.78 19.49 3.29
CA GLU A 351 -24.50 19.68 2.03
C GLU A 351 -23.58 19.46 0.80
N GLN A 352 -22.37 20.01 0.81
CA GLN A 352 -21.42 19.85 -0.27
C GLN A 352 -20.93 18.38 -0.39
N VAL A 353 -20.63 17.72 0.71
CA VAL A 353 -20.28 16.28 0.70
C VAL A 353 -21.40 15.45 0.11
N ARG A 354 -22.65 15.69 0.55
CA ARG A 354 -23.84 15.01 0.01
C ARG A 354 -24.02 15.30 -1.48
N LYS A 355 -23.85 16.55 -1.91
CA LYS A 355 -23.93 16.95 -3.30
C LYS A 355 -22.95 16.17 -4.17
N ILE A 356 -21.66 16.15 -3.79
CA ILE A 356 -20.62 15.41 -4.51
C ILE A 356 -20.99 13.93 -4.66
N ILE A 357 -21.37 13.27 -3.57
CA ILE A 357 -21.74 11.85 -3.60
C ILE A 357 -22.96 11.61 -4.53
N LEU A 358 -24.01 12.42 -4.44
CA LEU A 358 -25.20 12.25 -5.25
C LEU A 358 -24.95 12.54 -6.74
N GLU A 359 -24.10 13.52 -7.05
CA GLU A 359 -23.70 13.80 -8.43
C GLU A 359 -22.91 12.63 -9.01
N GLN A 360 -21.92 12.10 -8.29
CA GLN A 360 -21.16 10.95 -8.74
C GLN A 360 -22.02 9.68 -8.82
N TYR A 361 -22.99 9.51 -7.93
CA TYR A 361 -23.95 8.41 -8.01
C TYR A 361 -24.75 8.43 -9.32
N LYS A 362 -25.21 9.62 -9.75
CA LYS A 362 -25.89 9.79 -11.06
C LYS A 362 -24.96 9.47 -12.23
N VAL A 363 -23.73 10.00 -12.21
CA VAL A 363 -22.72 9.73 -13.24
C VAL A 363 -22.45 8.22 -13.35
N THR A 364 -22.24 7.56 -12.22
CA THR A 364 -22.03 6.10 -12.14
C THR A 364 -23.23 5.34 -12.71
N LYS A 365 -24.44 5.75 -12.35
CA LYS A 365 -25.67 5.12 -12.85
C LYS A 365 -25.83 5.28 -14.37
N ASP A 366 -25.53 6.45 -14.90
CA ASP A 366 -25.56 6.71 -16.34
C ASP A 366 -24.53 5.87 -17.10
N ILE A 367 -23.30 5.72 -16.56
CA ILE A 367 -22.26 4.91 -17.18
C ILE A 367 -22.65 3.43 -17.18
N LEU A 368 -23.09 2.88 -16.04
CA LEU A 368 -23.49 1.48 -15.93
C LEU A 368 -24.72 1.17 -16.81
N SER A 369 -25.73 2.04 -16.82
CA SER A 369 -26.91 1.86 -17.64
C SER A 369 -26.60 1.79 -19.15
N LYS A 370 -25.57 2.50 -19.61
CA LYS A 370 -25.10 2.47 -21.00
C LYS A 370 -24.23 1.26 -21.32
N ASN A 371 -23.71 0.57 -20.30
CA ASN A 371 -22.78 -0.55 -20.45
C ASN A 371 -23.29 -1.82 -19.76
N MET A 372 -24.62 -2.04 -19.77
CA MET A 372 -25.24 -3.21 -19.14
C MET A 372 -24.74 -4.53 -19.72
N ASP A 373 -24.48 -4.59 -21.04
CA ASP A 373 -23.95 -5.78 -21.71
C ASP A 373 -22.56 -6.15 -21.17
N LEU A 374 -21.70 -5.16 -20.96
CA LEU A 374 -20.36 -5.37 -20.38
C LEU A 374 -20.44 -5.78 -18.90
N LEU A 375 -21.37 -5.16 -18.15
CA LEU A 375 -21.61 -5.52 -16.75
C LEU A 375 -22.05 -6.99 -16.64
N ASP A 376 -23.01 -7.40 -17.47
CA ASP A 376 -23.50 -8.78 -17.53
C ASP A 376 -22.40 -9.76 -17.95
N LEU A 377 -21.59 -9.40 -18.93
CA LEU A 377 -20.48 -10.21 -19.41
C LEU A 377 -19.46 -10.49 -18.30
N ILE A 378 -18.97 -9.43 -17.63
CA ILE A 378 -18.01 -9.58 -16.53
C ILE A 378 -18.62 -10.37 -15.37
N ALA A 379 -19.85 -10.07 -14.96
CA ALA A 379 -20.51 -10.75 -13.85
C ALA A 379 -20.70 -12.25 -14.12
N LYS A 380 -21.14 -12.63 -15.33
CA LYS A 380 -21.30 -14.03 -15.73
C LYS A 380 -19.96 -14.77 -15.75
N THR A 381 -18.92 -14.13 -16.28
CA THR A 381 -17.56 -14.69 -16.27
C THR A 381 -17.05 -14.88 -14.84
N LEU A 382 -17.31 -13.94 -13.92
CA LEU A 382 -16.96 -14.10 -12.50
C LEU A 382 -17.70 -15.25 -11.83
N LEU A 383 -18.95 -15.52 -12.19
CA LEU A 383 -19.71 -16.65 -11.66
C LEU A 383 -19.12 -18.00 -12.08
N GLU A 384 -18.50 -18.06 -13.25
CA GLU A 384 -17.86 -19.26 -13.80
C GLU A 384 -16.42 -19.45 -13.30
N TYR A 385 -15.59 -18.41 -13.41
CA TYR A 385 -14.14 -18.48 -13.15
C TYR A 385 -13.74 -18.01 -11.75
N GLU A 386 -14.64 -17.36 -11.01
CA GLU A 386 -14.47 -16.78 -9.66
C GLU A 386 -13.37 -15.69 -9.56
N THR A 387 -12.41 -15.68 -10.45
CA THR A 387 -11.32 -14.69 -10.49
C THR A 387 -10.89 -14.43 -11.93
N ILE A 388 -10.73 -13.16 -12.30
CA ILE A 388 -10.32 -12.72 -13.64
C ILE A 388 -9.13 -11.76 -13.48
N THR A 389 -8.04 -12.02 -14.20
CA THR A 389 -6.84 -11.16 -14.23
C THR A 389 -6.99 -10.04 -15.26
N LYS A 390 -6.07 -9.07 -15.24
CA LYS A 390 -6.07 -7.95 -16.18
C LYS A 390 -6.06 -8.41 -17.63
N GLU A 391 -5.16 -9.30 -17.97
CA GLU A 391 -5.00 -9.84 -19.33
C GLU A 391 -6.32 -10.49 -19.81
N GLN A 392 -6.96 -11.24 -18.93
CA GLN A 392 -8.25 -11.86 -19.20
C GLN A 392 -9.39 -10.84 -19.30
N ILE A 393 -9.33 -9.74 -18.52
CA ILE A 393 -10.32 -8.66 -18.61
C ILE A 393 -10.18 -7.92 -19.94
N ASP A 394 -8.96 -7.57 -20.32
CA ASP A 394 -8.68 -6.87 -21.57
C ASP A 394 -9.16 -7.72 -22.78
N TYR A 395 -8.82 -9.02 -22.79
CA TYR A 395 -9.29 -9.97 -23.81
C TYR A 395 -10.83 -10.10 -23.83
N LEU A 396 -11.45 -10.24 -22.65
CA LEU A 396 -12.90 -10.36 -22.51
C LEU A 396 -13.64 -9.12 -23.04
N VAL A 397 -13.10 -7.92 -22.81
CA VAL A 397 -13.66 -6.66 -23.28
C VAL A 397 -13.55 -6.55 -24.81
N GLU A 398 -12.47 -7.04 -25.42
CA GLU A 398 -12.22 -6.96 -26.84
C GLU A 398 -12.98 -8.02 -27.64
N HIS A 399 -13.03 -9.27 -27.14
CA HIS A 399 -13.55 -10.43 -27.88
C HIS A 399 -14.94 -10.91 -27.40
N GLY A 400 -15.38 -10.48 -26.21
CA GLY A 400 -16.68 -10.89 -25.67
C GLY A 400 -16.72 -12.29 -25.04
N HIS A 401 -15.61 -13.00 -24.96
CA HIS A 401 -15.47 -14.31 -24.34
C HIS A 401 -14.08 -14.47 -23.69
N MET A 402 -13.93 -15.47 -22.82
CA MET A 402 -12.63 -15.78 -22.21
C MET A 402 -11.70 -16.46 -23.23
N PRO A 403 -10.38 -16.25 -23.12
CA PRO A 403 -9.42 -16.91 -24.00
C PRO A 403 -9.43 -18.41 -23.79
N ASP A 404 -9.41 -19.18 -24.90
CA ASP A 404 -9.30 -20.64 -24.90
C ASP A 404 -7.92 -21.10 -24.41
N GLU A 405 -7.75 -22.40 -24.09
CA GLU A 405 -6.47 -22.91 -23.58
C GLU A 405 -5.31 -22.80 -24.60
N GLU A 406 -5.62 -22.80 -25.88
CA GLU A 406 -4.64 -22.61 -26.95
C GLU A 406 -4.20 -21.14 -27.02
N THR A 407 -5.13 -20.19 -27.01
CA THR A 407 -4.86 -18.74 -26.96
C THR A 407 -4.06 -18.35 -25.71
N LYS A 408 -4.34 -18.98 -24.55
CA LYS A 408 -3.55 -18.76 -23.32
C LYS A 408 -2.09 -19.20 -23.45
N LYS A 409 -1.80 -20.25 -24.24
CA LYS A 409 -0.43 -20.68 -24.48
C LYS A 409 0.29 -19.75 -25.43
N GLU A 410 -0.37 -19.31 -26.48
CA GLU A 410 0.17 -18.36 -27.46
C GLU A 410 0.48 -17.01 -26.83
N GLU A 411 -0.47 -16.43 -26.04
CA GLU A 411 -0.26 -15.16 -25.32
C GLU A 411 0.88 -15.23 -24.28
N VAL A 412 0.99 -16.32 -23.53
CA VAL A 412 2.08 -16.52 -22.56
C VAL A 412 3.43 -16.64 -23.27
N GLU A 413 3.48 -17.25 -24.43
CA GLU A 413 4.68 -17.35 -25.24
C GLU A 413 5.04 -16.02 -25.93
N GLU A 414 4.05 -15.28 -26.43
CA GLU A 414 4.24 -13.98 -27.07
C GLU A 414 4.69 -12.89 -26.07
N LEU A 415 4.05 -12.85 -24.89
CA LEU A 415 4.48 -11.99 -23.79
C LEU A 415 5.89 -12.33 -23.30
N SER A 416 6.25 -13.63 -23.28
CA SER A 416 7.60 -14.06 -22.91
C SER A 416 8.66 -13.63 -23.93
N LEU A 417 8.35 -13.65 -25.23
CA LEU A 417 9.23 -13.23 -26.30
C LEU A 417 9.41 -11.71 -26.37
N ASN A 418 8.31 -10.95 -26.24
CA ASN A 418 8.33 -9.49 -26.24
C ASN A 418 9.10 -8.89 -25.06
N ASP A 419 9.17 -9.62 -23.96
CA ASP A 419 9.86 -9.24 -22.73
C ASP A 419 11.36 -9.54 -22.73
N LEU A 420 11.86 -10.35 -23.71
CA LEU A 420 13.29 -10.68 -23.82
C LEU A 420 14.12 -9.48 -24.31
N SER A 421 15.33 -9.40 -23.80
CA SER A 421 16.31 -8.43 -24.31
C SER A 421 16.75 -8.81 -25.72
N LEU A 422 17.22 -7.82 -26.47
CA LEU A 422 17.76 -8.06 -27.83
C LEU A 422 18.85 -9.14 -27.87
N THR A 423 19.60 -9.27 -26.79
CA THR A 423 20.69 -10.26 -26.67
C THR A 423 20.11 -11.67 -26.49
N GLU A 424 19.10 -11.83 -25.65
CA GLU A 424 18.42 -13.11 -25.42
C GLU A 424 17.66 -13.58 -26.67
N LEU A 425 16.98 -12.67 -27.37
CA LEU A 425 16.31 -12.96 -28.63
C LEU A 425 17.30 -13.41 -29.72
N LYS A 426 18.50 -12.83 -29.74
CA LYS A 426 19.57 -13.26 -30.68
C LYS A 426 20.13 -14.62 -30.33
N GLU A 427 20.21 -14.98 -29.06
CA GLU A 427 20.60 -16.34 -28.63
C GLU A 427 19.56 -17.37 -29.03
N MET A 428 18.27 -17.10 -28.80
CA MET A 428 17.17 -17.96 -29.23
C MET A 428 17.12 -18.13 -30.75
N ALA A 429 17.25 -17.05 -31.49
CA ALA A 429 17.29 -17.09 -32.96
C ALA A 429 18.49 -17.89 -33.49
N LYS A 430 19.62 -17.88 -32.78
CA LYS A 430 20.79 -18.69 -33.07
C LYS A 430 20.54 -20.19 -32.83
N GLU A 431 19.87 -20.51 -31.70
CA GLU A 431 19.51 -21.90 -31.34
C GLU A 431 18.51 -22.50 -32.33
N GLN A 432 17.55 -21.68 -32.80
CA GLN A 432 16.58 -22.10 -33.83
C GLN A 432 17.11 -22.04 -35.28
N GLY A 433 18.37 -21.63 -35.48
CA GLY A 433 19.03 -21.67 -36.79
C GLY A 433 18.63 -20.54 -37.75
N ILE A 434 18.03 -19.46 -37.25
CA ILE A 434 17.61 -18.31 -38.06
C ILE A 434 18.83 -17.63 -38.68
N LYS A 435 18.85 -17.52 -40.00
CA LYS A 435 19.99 -16.89 -40.70
C LYS A 435 19.92 -15.38 -40.66
N GLY A 436 20.99 -14.71 -40.25
CA GLY A 436 21.09 -13.27 -40.26
C GLY A 436 20.68 -12.58 -38.95
N TYR A 437 20.33 -13.32 -37.92
CA TYR A 437 19.86 -12.85 -36.61
C TYR A 437 20.74 -11.75 -35.96
N SER A 438 22.03 -11.76 -36.22
CA SER A 438 22.98 -10.81 -35.61
C SER A 438 22.77 -9.35 -36.04
N LYS A 439 22.13 -9.11 -37.21
CA LYS A 439 21.87 -7.78 -37.78
C LYS A 439 20.42 -7.33 -37.65
N MET A 440 19.53 -8.20 -37.16
CA MET A 440 18.11 -7.93 -37.05
C MET A 440 17.80 -7.05 -35.81
N SER A 441 16.83 -6.17 -35.96
CA SER A 441 16.23 -5.40 -34.87
C SER A 441 15.40 -6.30 -33.94
N LYS A 442 14.98 -5.79 -32.77
CA LYS A 442 14.14 -6.55 -31.84
C LYS A 442 12.81 -6.98 -32.50
N GLU A 443 12.20 -6.08 -33.25
CA GLU A 443 10.92 -6.31 -33.95
C GLU A 443 11.04 -7.36 -35.06
N GLU A 444 12.13 -7.32 -35.82
CA GLU A 444 12.41 -8.32 -36.87
C GLU A 444 12.70 -9.70 -36.30
N LEU A 445 13.41 -9.77 -35.16
CA LEU A 445 13.68 -11.03 -34.47
C LEU A 445 12.42 -11.65 -33.88
N LEU A 446 11.53 -10.85 -33.31
CA LEU A 446 10.26 -11.32 -32.79
C LEU A 446 9.39 -11.92 -33.90
N LYS A 447 9.32 -11.25 -35.05
CA LYS A 447 8.56 -11.72 -36.22
C LYS A 447 9.13 -13.01 -36.80
N GLU A 448 10.45 -13.11 -36.96
CA GLU A 448 11.09 -14.34 -37.48
C GLU A 448 11.04 -15.52 -36.50
N LEU A 449 11.04 -15.25 -35.19
CA LEU A 449 10.86 -16.28 -34.18
C LEU A 449 9.42 -16.80 -34.10
N ASP A 450 8.42 -15.97 -34.42
CA ASP A 450 7.02 -16.38 -34.56
C ASP A 450 6.78 -17.14 -35.86
N ASP A 451 7.27 -16.66 -37.00
CA ASP A 451 7.12 -17.29 -38.32
C ASP A 451 7.81 -18.69 -38.40
N ASN A 452 8.80 -18.97 -37.53
CA ASN A 452 9.49 -20.28 -37.48
C ASN A 452 8.82 -21.29 -36.53
N LYS A 453 7.67 -20.95 -35.92
CA LYS A 453 6.90 -21.88 -35.05
C LYS A 453 5.86 -22.75 -35.83
N GLU A 454 5.59 -22.41 -37.11
CA GLU A 454 4.84 -23.26 -38.03
C GLU A 454 5.76 -24.34 -38.65
#